data_c393a9a25c7b7874aed8e46b32c2f283
#
_entry.id   c393a9a25c7b7874aed8e46b32c2f283
#
_cell.length_a   1.000
_cell.length_b   1.000
_cell.length_c   1.000
_cell.angle_alpha   90.00
_cell.angle_beta   90.00
_cell.angle_gamma   90.00
#
_symmetry.space_group_name_H-M   'P 1'
#
loop_
_entity.id
_entity.type
_entity.pdbx_description
1 polymer ?
#
loop_
_entity_poly.entity_id
_entity_poly.type
_entity_poly.pdbx_seq_one_letter_code
_entity_poly.pdbx_strand_id
1 'polypeptide(L)'
;MKWQMRKIVLLAVIVSILFFSMLVYYVTYPFLFQNKMFLLSNFCLFQLEKHMKELSLIRIIIAGLLLLTVLIVCKRIWRQFFYSKKLQKVLIPFVRKRKQIYILPTTEVAAFTIGLFRPKVVMSEGLLQTFSDEEIDAIIFHEEYHQKNWDPLKLFCFTLLAEGMMYIPILKGLLQRYHTYQELAADKYAMQKMESSFELGSALLKLIKIKKMENRCVTASFAKTAINLRIEQVLNEKVVKLTIPLHTNSVYVTVGLFCMSVVLIVGECI
;
A
#
# COMPACT_ATOMS: atom_id res chain seq x y z
N MET A 1 9.63 4.58 -14.81
CA MET A 1 8.96 3.95 -13.67
C MET A 1 9.26 4.60 -12.32
N LYS A 2 10.50 4.74 -11.87
CA LYS A 2 10.83 5.36 -10.55
C LYS A 2 10.18 6.74 -10.31
N TRP A 3 10.13 7.59 -11.33
CA TRP A 3 9.49 8.91 -11.24
C TRP A 3 7.96 8.82 -11.03
N GLN A 4 7.28 7.89 -11.70
CA GLN A 4 5.84 7.67 -11.51
C GLN A 4 5.54 7.16 -10.10
N MET A 5 6.33 6.21 -9.59
CA MET A 5 6.19 5.73 -8.21
C MET A 5 6.36 6.86 -7.20
N ARG A 6 7.36 7.75 -7.38
CA ARG A 6 7.56 8.92 -6.51
C ARG A 6 6.35 9.87 -6.51
N LYS A 7 5.77 10.14 -7.68
CA LYS A 7 4.55 10.98 -7.78
C LYS A 7 3.37 10.35 -7.05
N ILE A 8 3.16 9.04 -7.20
CA ILE A 8 2.07 8.33 -6.54
C ILE A 8 2.22 8.40 -5.01
N VAL A 9 3.42 8.16 -4.49
CA VAL A 9 3.70 8.25 -3.05
C VAL A 9 3.48 9.69 -2.56
N LEU A 10 4.03 10.68 -3.27
CA LEU A 10 3.88 12.09 -2.89
C LEU A 10 2.41 12.50 -2.85
N LEU A 11 1.62 12.13 -3.86
CA LEU A 11 0.18 12.40 -3.89
C LEU A 11 -0.55 11.73 -2.73
N ALA A 12 -0.25 10.45 -2.45
CA ALA A 12 -0.86 9.73 -1.33
C ALA A 12 -0.53 10.39 0.02
N VAL A 13 0.72 10.79 0.23
CA VAL A 13 1.17 11.46 1.45
C VAL A 13 0.50 12.82 1.60
N ILE A 14 0.45 13.65 0.53
CA ILE A 14 -0.22 14.96 0.56
C ILE A 14 -1.70 14.80 0.91
N VAL A 15 -2.42 13.92 0.22
CA VAL A 15 -3.85 13.67 0.49
C VAL A 15 -4.05 13.22 1.94
N SER A 16 -3.21 12.30 2.42
CA SER A 16 -3.31 11.80 3.80
C SER A 16 -3.06 12.88 4.84
N ILE A 17 -2.02 13.71 4.65
CA ILE A 17 -1.69 14.82 5.57
C ILE A 17 -2.81 15.86 5.58
N LEU A 18 -3.33 16.26 4.41
CA LEU A 18 -4.42 17.23 4.32
C LEU A 18 -5.67 16.74 5.05
N PHE A 19 -6.12 15.53 4.80
CA PHE A 19 -7.28 14.99 5.50
C PHE A 19 -7.04 14.84 6.99
N PHE A 20 -5.90 14.31 7.39
CA PHE A 20 -5.59 14.12 8.80
C PHE A 20 -5.52 15.46 9.55
N SER A 21 -4.85 16.46 8.98
CA SER A 21 -4.76 17.80 9.58
C SER A 21 -6.12 18.47 9.71
N MET A 22 -7.00 18.31 8.70
CA MET A 22 -8.38 18.83 8.76
C MET A 22 -9.19 18.17 9.88
N LEU A 23 -9.12 16.85 10.02
CA LEU A 23 -9.84 16.13 11.08
C LEU A 23 -9.32 16.51 12.47
N VAL A 24 -8.00 16.61 12.64
CA VAL A 24 -7.39 17.03 13.92
C VAL A 24 -7.78 18.48 14.24
N TYR A 25 -7.68 19.38 13.27
CA TYR A 25 -8.09 20.79 13.44
C TYR A 25 -9.53 20.89 13.91
N TYR A 26 -10.47 20.19 13.26
CA TYR A 26 -11.89 20.19 13.62
C TYR A 26 -12.15 19.72 15.05
N VAL A 27 -11.42 18.71 15.52
CA VAL A 27 -11.56 18.20 16.89
C VAL A 27 -10.93 19.15 17.92
N THR A 28 -9.78 19.76 17.60
CA THR A 28 -9.03 20.60 18.55
C THR A 28 -9.46 22.07 18.56
N TYR A 29 -10.13 22.55 17.53
CA TYR A 29 -10.54 23.96 17.37
C TYR A 29 -11.25 24.53 18.60
N PRO A 30 -12.28 23.91 19.20
CA PRO A 30 -12.96 24.48 20.36
C PRO A 30 -12.06 24.62 21.58
N PHE A 31 -11.11 23.70 21.78
CA PHE A 31 -10.17 23.75 22.91
C PHE A 31 -9.16 24.91 22.76
N LEU A 32 -8.81 25.28 21.55
CA LEU A 32 -7.84 26.34 21.27
C LEU A 32 -8.45 27.74 21.27
N PHE A 33 -9.73 27.89 20.91
CA PHE A 33 -10.37 29.18 20.69
C PHE A 33 -11.48 29.51 21.69
N GLN A 34 -11.82 28.65 22.64
CA GLN A 34 -12.87 28.83 23.64
C GLN A 34 -12.67 30.09 24.52
N ASN A 35 -11.44 30.58 24.67
CA ASN A 35 -11.11 31.75 25.49
C ASN A 35 -11.41 33.11 24.84
N LYS A 36 -11.78 33.18 23.56
CA LYS A 36 -12.02 34.46 22.86
C LYS A 36 -13.51 34.85 22.74
N MET A 37 -14.44 33.92 22.95
CA MET A 37 -15.87 34.15 22.69
C MET A 37 -16.70 34.52 23.94
N PHE A 38 -16.08 34.76 25.11
CA PHE A 38 -16.80 35.08 26.33
C PHE A 38 -17.36 36.52 26.40
N LEU A 39 -17.16 37.33 25.37
CA LEU A 39 -17.45 38.79 25.41
C LEU A 39 -18.55 39.31 24.47
N LEU A 40 -19.25 38.48 23.71
CA LEU A 40 -20.32 38.97 22.84
C LEU A 40 -21.64 38.19 22.99
N SER A 41 -22.55 38.87 23.68
CA SER A 41 -24.01 38.88 23.58
C SER A 41 -24.86 37.71 24.10
N ASN A 42 -25.62 38.03 25.11
CA ASN A 42 -26.70 37.29 25.76
C ASN A 42 -27.96 37.07 24.87
N PHE A 43 -27.97 37.36 23.59
CA PHE A 43 -29.19 37.35 22.76
C PHE A 43 -29.33 36.14 21.81
N CYS A 44 -28.30 35.29 21.68
CA CYS A 44 -28.29 34.16 20.73
C CYS A 44 -28.18 32.79 21.39
N LEU A 45 -28.37 32.70 22.71
CA LEU A 45 -28.06 31.48 23.48
C LEU A 45 -28.89 30.24 23.10
N PHE A 46 -30.15 30.39 22.73
CA PHE A 46 -31.02 29.26 22.41
C PHE A 46 -30.75 28.63 21.05
N GLN A 47 -30.48 29.43 20.04
CA GLN A 47 -30.09 28.94 18.69
C GLN A 47 -28.67 28.35 18.75
N LEU A 48 -27.74 28.95 19.50
CA LEU A 48 -26.39 28.47 19.69
C LEU A 48 -26.34 27.12 20.41
N GLU A 49 -27.20 26.92 21.44
CA GLU A 49 -27.22 25.67 22.21
C GLU A 49 -27.65 24.47 21.37
N LYS A 50 -28.59 24.65 20.43
CA LYS A 50 -29.01 23.62 19.49
C LYS A 50 -27.93 23.30 18.49
N HIS A 51 -27.28 24.31 17.89
CA HIS A 51 -26.13 24.12 17.00
C HIS A 51 -24.92 23.50 17.69
N MET A 52 -24.64 23.87 18.93
CA MET A 52 -23.55 23.30 19.72
C MET A 52 -23.79 21.81 20.04
N LYS A 53 -25.03 21.36 20.22
CA LYS A 53 -25.35 19.94 20.42
C LYS A 53 -25.15 19.12 19.12
N GLU A 54 -25.56 19.62 17.98
CA GLU A 54 -25.39 18.94 16.70
C GLU A 54 -23.89 18.88 16.28
N LEU A 55 -23.17 19.96 16.43
CA LEU A 55 -21.71 20.02 16.21
C LEU A 55 -20.93 19.08 17.16
N SER A 56 -21.39 18.88 18.39
CA SER A 56 -20.76 17.96 19.33
C SER A 56 -20.88 16.49 18.89
N LEU A 57 -21.99 16.08 18.29
CA LEU A 57 -22.17 14.74 17.73
C LEU A 57 -21.21 14.47 16.57
N ILE A 58 -21.05 15.43 15.65
CA ILE A 58 -20.11 15.30 14.53
C ILE A 58 -18.68 15.19 15.05
N ARG A 59 -18.30 15.98 16.07
CA ARG A 59 -16.98 15.89 16.70
C ARG A 59 -16.73 14.53 17.34
N ILE A 60 -17.71 13.95 18.04
CA ILE A 60 -17.62 12.63 18.62
C ILE A 60 -17.40 11.57 17.52
N ILE A 61 -18.13 11.68 16.41
CA ILE A 61 -17.98 10.77 15.26
C ILE A 61 -16.56 10.88 14.67
N ILE A 62 -16.06 12.11 14.46
CA ILE A 62 -14.71 12.33 13.91
C ILE A 62 -13.62 11.86 14.88
N ALA A 63 -13.78 12.13 16.18
CA ALA A 63 -12.87 11.61 17.20
C ALA A 63 -12.85 10.08 17.23
N GLY A 64 -14.00 9.44 17.11
CA GLY A 64 -14.14 7.99 16.96
C GLY A 64 -13.45 7.47 15.70
N LEU A 65 -13.57 8.17 14.57
CA LEU A 65 -12.90 7.84 13.33
C LEU A 65 -11.36 7.94 13.46
N LEU A 66 -10.86 8.98 14.11
CA LEU A 66 -9.42 9.13 14.41
C LEU A 66 -8.91 8.00 15.32
N LEU A 67 -9.65 7.67 16.37
CA LEU A 67 -9.33 6.56 17.27
C LEU A 67 -9.30 5.24 16.50
N LEU A 68 -10.30 4.98 15.66
CA LEU A 68 -10.36 3.79 14.80
C LEU A 68 -9.13 3.73 13.87
N THR A 69 -8.73 4.85 13.27
CA THR A 69 -7.51 4.94 12.44
C THR A 69 -6.28 4.49 13.23
N VAL A 70 -6.09 5.02 14.45
CA VAL A 70 -4.96 4.65 15.31
C VAL A 70 -4.99 3.16 15.66
N LEU A 71 -6.16 2.62 16.02
CA LEU A 71 -6.31 1.19 16.36
C LEU A 71 -5.97 0.28 15.18
N ILE A 72 -6.43 0.62 13.96
CA ILE A 72 -6.10 -0.13 12.74
C ILE A 72 -4.59 -0.11 12.49
N VAL A 73 -3.96 1.05 12.57
CA VAL A 73 -2.51 1.22 12.36
C VAL A 73 -1.72 0.43 13.41
N CYS A 74 -2.06 0.55 14.69
CA CYS A 74 -1.41 -0.20 15.78
C CYS A 74 -1.55 -1.70 15.60
N LYS A 75 -2.76 -2.20 15.29
CA LYS A 75 -3.03 -3.62 15.00
C LYS A 75 -2.19 -4.12 13.81
N ARG A 76 -2.05 -3.30 12.76
CA ARG A 76 -1.26 -3.68 11.57
C ARG A 76 0.23 -3.76 11.89
N ILE A 77 0.77 -2.77 12.61
CA ILE A 77 2.17 -2.77 13.06
C ILE A 77 2.45 -3.99 13.94
N TRP A 78 1.60 -4.25 14.91
CA TRP A 78 1.71 -5.41 15.81
C TRP A 78 1.73 -6.73 15.03
N ARG A 79 0.75 -6.94 14.14
CA ARG A 79 0.65 -8.13 13.30
C ARG A 79 1.91 -8.32 12.44
N GLN A 80 2.42 -7.25 11.82
CA GLN A 80 3.62 -7.30 11.00
C GLN A 80 4.86 -7.69 11.82
N PHE A 81 4.99 -7.15 13.03
CA PHE A 81 6.11 -7.45 13.91
C PHE A 81 6.13 -8.93 14.34
N PHE A 82 4.99 -9.46 14.79
CA PHE A 82 4.88 -10.87 15.18
C PHE A 82 5.07 -11.81 13.99
N TYR A 83 4.47 -11.51 12.85
CA TYR A 83 4.63 -12.29 11.63
C TYR A 83 6.11 -12.35 11.20
N SER A 84 6.78 -11.20 11.17
CA SER A 84 8.20 -11.15 10.82
C SER A 84 9.08 -11.94 11.79
N LYS A 85 8.82 -11.85 13.10
CA LYS A 85 9.55 -12.64 14.12
C LYS A 85 9.30 -14.14 13.97
N LYS A 86 8.06 -14.56 13.76
CA LYS A 86 7.70 -15.97 13.59
C LYS A 86 8.39 -16.56 12.37
N LEU A 87 8.35 -15.85 11.24
CA LEU A 87 8.93 -16.34 9.99
C LEU A 87 10.47 -16.41 10.07
N GLN A 88 11.13 -15.42 10.68
CA GLN A 88 12.59 -15.41 10.83
C GLN A 88 13.15 -16.63 11.59
N LYS A 89 12.36 -17.26 12.48
CA LYS A 89 12.77 -18.46 13.21
C LYS A 89 12.83 -19.73 12.35
N VAL A 90 12.10 -19.74 11.23
CA VAL A 90 11.97 -20.91 10.35
C VAL A 90 12.90 -20.83 9.15
N LEU A 91 13.44 -19.63 8.85
CA LEU A 91 14.26 -19.38 7.67
C LEU A 91 15.66 -19.99 7.83
N ILE A 92 16.08 -20.80 6.86
CA ILE A 92 17.40 -21.41 6.78
C ILE A 92 18.26 -20.57 5.83
N PRO A 93 19.43 -20.05 6.28
CA PRO A 93 20.32 -19.30 5.40
C PRO A 93 20.96 -20.23 4.35
N PHE A 94 20.98 -19.78 3.11
CA PHE A 94 21.58 -20.50 1.99
C PHE A 94 22.34 -19.53 1.09
N VAL A 95 23.46 -19.96 0.50
CA VAL A 95 24.27 -19.14 -0.40
C VAL A 95 24.21 -19.72 -1.82
N ARG A 96 23.69 -18.93 -2.77
CA ARG A 96 23.67 -19.28 -4.19
C ARG A 96 24.35 -18.17 -5.01
N LYS A 97 25.32 -18.53 -5.85
CA LYS A 97 26.07 -17.58 -6.71
C LYS A 97 26.55 -16.33 -5.96
N ARG A 98 27.15 -16.51 -4.77
CA ARG A 98 27.63 -15.44 -3.87
C ARG A 98 26.54 -14.53 -3.30
N LYS A 99 25.25 -14.90 -3.44
CA LYS A 99 24.12 -14.16 -2.85
C LYS A 99 23.56 -14.95 -1.68
N GLN A 100 23.33 -14.25 -0.57
CA GLN A 100 22.67 -14.83 0.58
C GLN A 100 21.15 -14.80 0.35
N ILE A 101 20.55 -15.95 0.24
CA ILE A 101 19.10 -16.17 0.21
C ILE A 101 18.68 -16.98 1.42
N TYR A 102 17.40 -17.04 1.69
CA TYR A 102 16.85 -17.82 2.80
C TYR A 102 15.87 -18.85 2.25
N ILE A 103 15.97 -20.07 2.72
CA ILE A 103 15.08 -21.16 2.32
C ILE A 103 13.96 -21.29 3.36
N LEU A 104 12.74 -21.38 2.87
CA LEU A 104 11.56 -21.72 3.66
C LEU A 104 11.22 -23.20 3.42
N PRO A 105 11.27 -24.05 4.45
CA PRO A 105 10.98 -25.48 4.31
C PRO A 105 9.48 -25.72 4.13
N THR A 106 9.00 -25.54 2.91
CA THR A 106 7.62 -25.81 2.50
C THR A 106 7.56 -26.29 1.06
N THR A 107 6.61 -27.15 0.76
CA THR A 107 6.34 -27.66 -0.58
C THR A 107 5.55 -26.67 -1.45
N GLU A 108 4.92 -25.65 -0.83
CA GLU A 108 4.26 -24.58 -1.59
C GLU A 108 5.28 -23.78 -2.38
N VAL A 109 4.94 -23.44 -3.62
CA VAL A 109 5.81 -22.61 -4.49
C VAL A 109 5.69 -21.15 -4.09
N ALA A 110 6.75 -20.60 -3.52
CA ALA A 110 6.79 -19.20 -3.09
C ALA A 110 8.19 -18.59 -3.20
N ALA A 111 8.25 -17.35 -3.67
CA ALA A 111 9.39 -16.44 -3.55
C ALA A 111 8.89 -15.08 -3.09
N PHE A 112 9.61 -14.44 -2.19
CA PHE A 112 9.26 -13.11 -1.69
C PHE A 112 10.42 -12.48 -0.92
N THR A 113 10.39 -11.16 -0.83
CA THR A 113 11.33 -10.41 0.01
C THR A 113 10.63 -9.98 1.30
N ILE A 114 11.22 -10.33 2.46
CA ILE A 114 10.68 -10.04 3.79
C ILE A 114 11.67 -9.25 4.64
N GLY A 115 11.15 -8.47 5.59
CA GLY A 115 11.91 -7.64 6.51
C GLY A 115 11.81 -6.16 6.16
N LEU A 116 11.42 -5.33 7.15
CA LEU A 116 11.22 -3.89 6.93
C LEU A 116 12.56 -3.15 6.86
N PHE A 117 13.45 -3.38 7.84
CA PHE A 117 14.74 -2.68 7.96
C PHE A 117 15.95 -3.50 7.51
N ARG A 118 15.79 -4.80 7.33
CA ARG A 118 16.81 -5.70 6.79
C ARG A 118 16.13 -6.69 5.86
N PRO A 119 15.78 -6.26 4.64
CA PRO A 119 15.07 -7.11 3.70
C PRO A 119 15.92 -8.32 3.28
N LYS A 120 15.30 -9.49 3.32
CA LYS A 120 15.88 -10.79 3.00
C LYS A 120 15.09 -11.43 1.88
N VAL A 121 15.78 -11.98 0.90
CA VAL A 121 15.17 -12.77 -0.17
C VAL A 121 14.90 -14.19 0.36
N VAL A 122 13.67 -14.64 0.24
CA VAL A 122 13.20 -15.95 0.70
C VAL A 122 12.64 -16.73 -0.47
N MET A 123 13.02 -18.00 -0.57
CA MET A 123 12.52 -18.95 -1.55
C MET A 123 12.09 -20.22 -0.85
N SER A 124 11.02 -20.84 -1.30
CA SER A 124 10.58 -22.15 -0.77
C SER A 124 11.33 -23.31 -1.39
N GLU A 125 11.39 -24.44 -0.69
CA GLU A 125 11.90 -25.70 -1.25
C GLU A 125 11.06 -26.15 -2.45
N GLY A 126 9.73 -26.02 -2.39
CA GLY A 126 8.85 -26.33 -3.50
C GLY A 126 9.14 -25.53 -4.77
N LEU A 127 9.57 -24.26 -4.64
CA LEU A 127 10.01 -23.47 -5.78
C LEU A 127 11.32 -24.01 -6.36
N LEU A 128 12.30 -24.32 -5.52
CA LEU A 128 13.60 -24.85 -5.95
C LEU A 128 13.49 -26.20 -6.68
N GLN A 129 12.49 -27.01 -6.34
CA GLN A 129 12.22 -28.31 -6.97
C GLN A 129 11.45 -28.18 -8.29
N THR A 130 10.68 -27.10 -8.48
CA THR A 130 9.75 -26.96 -9.61
C THR A 130 10.34 -26.20 -10.80
N PHE A 131 11.30 -25.29 -10.51
CA PHE A 131 11.86 -24.36 -11.51
C PHE A 131 13.27 -24.78 -11.92
N SER A 132 13.66 -24.45 -13.19
CA SER A 132 15.02 -24.64 -13.63
C SER A 132 15.97 -23.64 -12.95
N ASP A 133 17.27 -23.93 -13.03
CA ASP A 133 18.29 -23.08 -12.42
C ASP A 133 18.28 -21.66 -12.97
N GLU A 134 18.02 -21.50 -14.26
CA GLU A 134 17.93 -20.20 -14.94
C GLU A 134 16.67 -19.43 -14.53
N GLU A 135 15.54 -20.12 -14.40
CA GLU A 135 14.28 -19.54 -13.91
C GLU A 135 14.43 -19.09 -12.44
N ILE A 136 15.09 -19.90 -11.61
CA ILE A 136 15.39 -19.53 -10.21
C ILE A 136 16.28 -18.29 -10.15
N ASP A 137 17.29 -18.18 -11.02
CA ASP A 137 18.16 -17.02 -11.06
C ASP A 137 17.38 -15.75 -11.48
N ALA A 138 16.48 -15.88 -12.45
CA ALA A 138 15.60 -14.76 -12.84
C ALA A 138 14.70 -14.31 -11.69
N ILE A 139 14.12 -15.25 -10.93
CA ILE A 139 13.32 -14.96 -9.73
C ILE A 139 14.20 -14.31 -8.64
N ILE A 140 15.43 -14.78 -8.44
CA ILE A 140 16.37 -14.16 -7.48
C ILE A 140 16.65 -12.72 -7.85
N PHE A 141 16.88 -12.39 -9.12
CA PHE A 141 17.10 -11.00 -9.56
C PHE A 141 15.86 -10.13 -9.37
N HIS A 142 14.66 -10.69 -9.59
CA HIS A 142 13.41 -10.00 -9.31
C HIS A 142 13.30 -9.64 -7.82
N GLU A 143 13.50 -10.59 -6.94
CA GLU A 143 13.44 -10.39 -5.47
C GLU A 143 14.59 -9.50 -4.96
N GLU A 144 15.77 -9.59 -5.58
CA GLU A 144 16.91 -8.70 -5.27
C GLU A 144 16.58 -7.23 -5.55
N TYR A 145 15.78 -6.94 -6.58
CA TYR A 145 15.29 -5.59 -6.82
C TYR A 145 14.48 -5.07 -5.65
N HIS A 146 13.53 -5.84 -5.13
CA HIS A 146 12.73 -5.48 -3.96
C HIS A 146 13.59 -5.29 -2.71
N GLN A 147 14.58 -6.16 -2.52
CA GLN A 147 15.54 -6.05 -1.42
C GLN A 147 16.33 -4.75 -1.49
N LYS A 148 16.97 -4.44 -2.63
CA LYS A 148 17.80 -3.25 -2.84
C LYS A 148 17.03 -1.94 -2.73
N ASN A 149 15.76 -1.95 -3.12
CA ASN A 149 14.91 -0.75 -3.10
C ASN A 149 14.12 -0.59 -1.79
N TRP A 150 14.28 -1.46 -0.80
CA TRP A 150 13.53 -1.43 0.47
C TRP A 150 12.00 -1.47 0.24
N ASP A 151 11.59 -2.21 -0.78
CA ASP A 151 10.20 -2.26 -1.20
C ASP A 151 9.26 -2.81 -0.12
N PRO A 152 9.66 -3.81 0.73
CA PRO A 152 8.82 -4.24 1.83
C PRO A 152 8.45 -3.12 2.82
N LEU A 153 9.41 -2.23 3.12
CA LEU A 153 9.17 -1.09 4.00
C LEU A 153 8.25 -0.06 3.34
N LYS A 154 8.52 0.32 2.09
CA LYS A 154 7.72 1.29 1.35
C LYS A 154 6.28 0.83 1.18
N LEU A 155 6.11 -0.45 0.79
CA LEU A 155 4.79 -1.05 0.62
C LEU A 155 4.05 -1.11 1.97
N PHE A 156 4.73 -1.46 3.06
CA PHE A 156 4.16 -1.47 4.40
C PHE A 156 3.67 -0.07 4.82
N CYS A 157 4.51 0.97 4.68
CA CYS A 157 4.12 2.35 4.99
C CYS A 157 2.91 2.80 4.16
N PHE A 158 2.91 2.50 2.85
CA PHE A 158 1.79 2.87 1.99
C PHE A 158 0.51 2.09 2.35
N THR A 159 0.64 0.82 2.75
CA THR A 159 -0.48 0.01 3.24
C THR A 159 -1.05 0.59 4.54
N LEU A 160 -0.19 1.07 5.47
CA LEU A 160 -0.65 1.75 6.68
C LEU A 160 -1.49 2.99 6.37
N LEU A 161 -1.09 3.81 5.39
CA LEU A 161 -1.88 4.96 4.95
C LEU A 161 -3.23 4.52 4.36
N ALA A 162 -3.22 3.55 3.46
CA ALA A 162 -4.42 3.13 2.75
C ALA A 162 -5.43 2.36 3.63
N GLU A 163 -4.94 1.55 4.59
CA GLU A 163 -5.79 0.82 5.54
C GLU A 163 -6.21 1.69 6.73
N GLY A 164 -5.30 2.52 7.26
CA GLY A 164 -5.60 3.43 8.35
C GLY A 164 -6.64 4.47 7.95
N MET A 165 -6.53 5.01 6.74
CA MET A 165 -7.46 5.99 6.18
C MET A 165 -8.39 5.36 5.14
N MET A 166 -9.01 4.23 5.48
CA MET A 166 -9.89 3.46 4.60
C MET A 166 -11.11 4.25 4.08
N TYR A 167 -11.48 5.33 4.77
CA TYR A 167 -12.52 6.26 4.34
C TYR A 167 -12.09 7.16 3.16
N ILE A 168 -10.81 7.14 2.74
CA ILE A 168 -10.30 7.84 1.57
C ILE A 168 -10.04 6.84 0.43
N PRO A 169 -11.02 6.60 -0.46
CA PRO A 169 -10.95 5.50 -1.43
C PRO A 169 -9.80 5.59 -2.44
N ILE A 170 -9.34 6.82 -2.74
CA ILE A 170 -8.24 7.03 -3.69
C ILE A 170 -6.93 6.40 -3.22
N LEU A 171 -6.68 6.31 -1.89
CA LEU A 171 -5.44 5.75 -1.34
C LEU A 171 -5.27 4.28 -1.70
N LYS A 172 -6.36 3.50 -1.71
CA LYS A 172 -6.35 2.10 -2.14
C LYS A 172 -5.98 1.98 -3.62
N GLY A 173 -6.53 2.83 -4.48
CA GLY A 173 -6.20 2.85 -5.91
C GLY A 173 -4.75 3.26 -6.16
N LEU A 174 -4.23 4.23 -5.41
CA LEU A 174 -2.83 4.65 -5.48
C LEU A 174 -1.88 3.54 -5.00
N LEU A 175 -2.20 2.82 -3.92
CA LEU A 175 -1.44 1.67 -3.42
C LEU A 175 -1.35 0.57 -4.48
N GLN A 176 -2.46 0.21 -5.11
CA GLN A 176 -2.50 -0.80 -6.16
C GLN A 176 -1.65 -0.42 -7.37
N ARG A 177 -1.72 0.85 -7.80
CA ARG A 177 -0.84 1.39 -8.86
C ARG A 177 0.63 1.31 -8.48
N TYR A 178 0.96 1.75 -7.27
CA TYR A 178 2.32 1.72 -6.75
C TYR A 178 2.89 0.31 -6.80
N HIS A 179 2.13 -0.67 -6.27
CA HIS A 179 2.52 -2.09 -6.30
C HIS A 179 2.76 -2.59 -7.72
N THR A 180 1.86 -2.29 -8.67
CA THR A 180 2.04 -2.70 -10.07
C THR A 180 3.33 -2.11 -10.68
N TYR A 181 3.62 -0.83 -10.43
CA TYR A 181 4.88 -0.23 -10.91
C TYR A 181 6.13 -0.84 -10.25
N GLN A 182 6.03 -1.28 -8.99
CA GLN A 182 7.12 -2.00 -8.33
C GLN A 182 7.41 -3.33 -9.03
N GLU A 183 6.36 -4.13 -9.29
CA GLU A 183 6.48 -5.41 -9.97
C GLU A 183 7.11 -5.25 -11.36
N LEU A 184 6.60 -4.29 -12.14
CA LEU A 184 7.16 -4.00 -13.47
C LEU A 184 8.62 -3.53 -13.42
N ALA A 185 9.00 -2.79 -12.38
CA ALA A 185 10.38 -2.36 -12.22
C ALA A 185 11.30 -3.51 -11.82
N ALA A 186 10.81 -4.45 -11.01
CA ALA A 186 11.52 -5.66 -10.62
C ALA A 186 11.70 -6.61 -11.83
N ASP A 187 10.63 -6.81 -12.62
CA ASP A 187 10.70 -7.59 -13.86
C ASP A 187 11.73 -7.00 -14.82
N LYS A 188 11.71 -5.69 -15.04
CA LYS A 188 12.69 -5.02 -15.91
C LYS A 188 14.12 -5.22 -15.40
N TYR A 189 14.34 -5.12 -14.08
CA TYR A 189 15.65 -5.35 -13.49
C TYR A 189 16.13 -6.79 -13.70
N ALA A 190 15.23 -7.78 -13.48
CA ALA A 190 15.56 -9.19 -13.70
C ALA A 190 15.93 -9.48 -15.16
N MET A 191 15.11 -9.02 -16.13
CA MET A 191 15.41 -9.16 -17.56
C MET A 191 16.75 -8.52 -17.94
N GLN A 192 17.07 -7.34 -17.42
CA GLN A 192 18.36 -6.68 -17.67
C GLN A 192 19.54 -7.45 -17.09
N LYS A 193 19.35 -8.15 -15.97
CA LYS A 193 20.41 -8.96 -15.33
C LYS A 193 20.60 -10.31 -15.98
N MET A 194 19.55 -10.89 -16.55
CA MET A 194 19.58 -12.14 -17.29
C MET A 194 20.00 -11.93 -18.77
N GLU A 195 19.98 -10.68 -19.25
CA GLU A 195 20.12 -10.32 -20.68
C GLU A 195 19.09 -11.04 -21.57
N SER A 196 18.00 -11.51 -20.97
CA SER A 196 16.93 -12.28 -21.58
C SER A 196 15.61 -12.04 -20.84
N SER A 197 14.51 -12.10 -21.58
CA SER A 197 13.16 -12.05 -21.02
C SER A 197 12.54 -13.45 -20.88
N PHE A 198 13.14 -14.46 -21.52
CA PHE A 198 12.57 -15.80 -21.64
C PHE A 198 12.41 -16.51 -20.31
N GLU A 199 13.46 -16.57 -19.47
CA GLU A 199 13.48 -17.27 -18.20
C GLU A 199 12.48 -16.68 -17.21
N LEU A 200 12.44 -15.34 -17.13
CA LEU A 200 11.46 -14.65 -16.28
C LEU A 200 10.02 -14.88 -16.80
N GLY A 201 9.83 -14.85 -18.12
CA GLY A 201 8.54 -15.13 -18.74
C GLY A 201 8.05 -16.55 -18.48
N SER A 202 8.92 -17.54 -18.65
CA SER A 202 8.64 -18.94 -18.34
C SER A 202 8.28 -19.12 -16.87
N ALA A 203 9.09 -18.55 -15.95
CA ALA A 203 8.82 -18.57 -14.51
C ALA A 203 7.46 -17.95 -14.16
N LEU A 204 7.13 -16.78 -14.72
CA LEU A 204 5.88 -16.09 -14.49
C LEU A 204 4.67 -16.92 -14.95
N LEU A 205 4.74 -17.53 -16.13
CA LEU A 205 3.68 -18.42 -16.65
C LEU A 205 3.48 -19.66 -15.79
N LYS A 206 4.57 -20.30 -15.34
CA LYS A 206 4.50 -21.43 -14.41
C LYS A 206 3.84 -21.03 -13.08
N LEU A 207 4.22 -19.90 -12.49
CA LEU A 207 3.62 -19.37 -11.26
C LEU A 207 2.11 -19.12 -11.41
N ILE A 208 1.68 -18.56 -12.55
CA ILE A 208 0.26 -18.33 -12.85
C ILE A 208 -0.50 -19.67 -12.96
N LYS A 209 0.09 -20.65 -13.64
CA LYS A 209 -0.51 -21.99 -13.80
C LYS A 209 -0.69 -22.68 -12.44
N ILE A 210 0.34 -22.67 -11.58
CA ILE A 210 0.30 -23.27 -10.25
C ILE A 210 -0.79 -22.61 -9.39
N LYS A 211 -0.83 -21.26 -9.33
CA LYS A 211 -1.85 -20.52 -8.57
C LYS A 211 -3.27 -20.80 -9.06
N LYS A 212 -3.46 -21.00 -10.37
CA LYS A 212 -4.75 -21.33 -10.95
C LYS A 212 -5.19 -22.76 -10.54
N MET A 213 -4.26 -23.71 -10.51
CA MET A 213 -4.55 -25.09 -10.09
C MET A 213 -4.91 -25.18 -8.61
N GLU A 214 -4.30 -24.38 -7.75
CA GLU A 214 -4.59 -24.31 -6.31
C GLU A 214 -5.92 -23.61 -5.98
N ASN A 215 -6.77 -23.29 -6.96
CA ASN A 215 -8.00 -22.50 -6.79
C ASN A 215 -7.82 -21.18 -6.01
N ARG A 216 -6.60 -20.70 -5.89
CA ARG A 216 -6.31 -19.36 -5.34
C ARG A 216 -6.66 -18.33 -6.40
N CYS A 217 -7.96 -18.28 -6.73
CA CYS A 217 -8.49 -17.43 -7.79
C CYS A 217 -8.21 -15.97 -7.45
N VAL A 218 -7.40 -15.34 -8.25
CA VAL A 218 -7.19 -13.88 -8.22
C VAL A 218 -8.47 -13.24 -8.75
N THR A 219 -9.48 -13.16 -7.90
CA THR A 219 -10.83 -12.68 -8.25
C THR A 219 -10.90 -11.16 -8.41
N ALA A 220 -9.88 -10.42 -7.97
CA ALA A 220 -9.86 -8.98 -8.14
C ALA A 220 -9.49 -8.61 -9.58
N SER A 221 -10.38 -7.91 -10.28
CA SER A 221 -10.16 -7.35 -11.63
C SER A 221 -8.81 -6.64 -11.77
N PHE A 222 -8.38 -5.94 -10.74
CA PHE A 222 -7.12 -5.21 -10.71
C PHE A 222 -5.88 -6.12 -10.71
N ALA A 223 -5.92 -7.22 -9.98
CA ALA A 223 -4.82 -8.18 -9.95
C ALA A 223 -4.63 -8.87 -11.32
N LYS A 224 -5.73 -9.14 -12.03
CA LYS A 224 -5.69 -9.63 -13.42
C LYS A 224 -5.03 -8.61 -14.36
N THR A 225 -5.36 -7.33 -14.21
CA THR A 225 -4.74 -6.25 -14.99
C THR A 225 -3.23 -6.16 -14.71
N ALA A 226 -2.81 -6.21 -13.44
CA ALA A 226 -1.39 -6.16 -13.08
C ALA A 226 -0.60 -7.34 -13.66
N ILE A 227 -1.15 -8.55 -13.62
CA ILE A 227 -0.53 -9.74 -14.23
C ILE A 227 -0.41 -9.58 -15.76
N ASN A 228 -1.48 -9.12 -16.44
CA ASN A 228 -1.45 -8.91 -17.87
C ASN A 228 -0.38 -7.90 -18.28
N LEU A 229 -0.21 -6.81 -17.53
CA LEU A 229 0.81 -5.81 -17.77
C LEU A 229 2.24 -6.37 -17.61
N ARG A 230 2.46 -7.27 -16.65
CA ARG A 230 3.75 -7.97 -16.47
C ARG A 230 4.04 -8.88 -17.66
N ILE A 231 3.04 -9.67 -18.09
CA ILE A 231 3.17 -10.52 -19.28
C ILE A 231 3.47 -9.69 -20.52
N GLU A 232 2.73 -8.60 -20.72
CA GLU A 232 2.94 -7.69 -21.86
C GLU A 232 4.35 -7.09 -21.86
N GLN A 233 4.87 -6.70 -20.68
CA GLN A 233 6.22 -6.17 -20.54
C GLN A 233 7.30 -7.22 -20.86
N VAL A 234 7.09 -8.47 -20.49
CA VAL A 234 8.02 -9.58 -20.78
C VAL A 234 8.02 -9.94 -22.26
N LEU A 235 6.84 -9.91 -22.92
CA LEU A 235 6.71 -10.20 -24.33
C LEU A 235 7.17 -9.05 -25.23
N ASN A 236 6.90 -7.82 -24.81
CA ASN A 236 7.27 -6.61 -25.53
C ASN A 236 8.34 -5.84 -24.75
N GLU A 237 9.61 -5.99 -25.11
CA GLU A 237 10.73 -5.27 -24.48
C GLU A 237 10.61 -3.74 -24.59
N LYS A 238 9.75 -3.24 -25.47
CA LYS A 238 9.50 -1.81 -25.65
C LYS A 238 8.70 -1.29 -24.47
N VAL A 239 9.12 -0.13 -23.95
CA VAL A 239 8.50 0.59 -22.84
C VAL A 239 6.99 0.73 -23.08
N VAL A 240 6.21 -0.11 -22.45
CA VAL A 240 4.76 0.04 -22.42
C VAL A 240 4.48 1.36 -21.67
N LYS A 241 3.86 2.33 -22.36
CA LYS A 241 3.33 3.54 -21.71
C LYS A 241 2.16 3.12 -20.83
N LEU A 242 2.47 2.74 -19.62
CA LEU A 242 1.49 2.26 -18.67
C LEU A 242 0.71 3.43 -18.07
N THR A 243 -0.46 3.66 -18.57
CA THR A 243 -1.49 4.43 -17.86
C THR A 243 -2.40 3.45 -17.13
N ILE A 244 -2.11 3.17 -15.87
CA ILE A 244 -3.02 2.40 -15.03
C ILE A 244 -4.15 3.37 -14.62
N PRO A 245 -5.41 3.20 -15.08
CA PRO A 245 -6.49 4.15 -14.77
C PRO A 245 -6.81 4.12 -13.27
N LEU A 246 -7.02 5.28 -12.65
CA LEU A 246 -7.68 5.37 -11.33
C LEU A 246 -9.18 5.16 -11.52
N HIS A 247 -9.79 4.53 -10.56
CA HIS A 247 -11.25 4.40 -10.57
C HIS A 247 -11.85 5.81 -10.39
N THR A 248 -12.52 6.34 -11.41
CA THR A 248 -13.09 7.69 -11.41
C THR A 248 -13.99 7.94 -10.21
N ASN A 249 -14.80 6.96 -9.82
CA ASN A 249 -15.65 7.04 -8.62
C ASN A 249 -14.84 7.28 -7.33
N SER A 250 -13.65 6.67 -7.19
CA SER A 250 -12.79 6.89 -6.01
C SER A 250 -12.28 8.32 -5.95
N VAL A 251 -12.03 8.96 -7.10
CA VAL A 251 -11.61 10.35 -7.19
C VAL A 251 -12.77 11.27 -6.77
N TYR A 252 -13.95 11.08 -7.35
CA TYR A 252 -15.13 11.90 -7.03
C TYR A 252 -15.51 11.81 -5.55
N VAL A 253 -15.54 10.60 -4.98
CA VAL A 253 -15.83 10.42 -3.55
C VAL A 253 -14.78 11.11 -2.68
N THR A 254 -13.49 11.01 -3.02
CA THR A 254 -12.42 11.66 -2.25
C THR A 254 -12.53 13.19 -2.33
N VAL A 255 -12.82 13.75 -3.51
CA VAL A 255 -13.03 15.21 -3.67
C VAL A 255 -14.27 15.65 -2.90
N GLY A 256 -15.37 14.90 -2.97
CA GLY A 256 -16.59 15.19 -2.21
C GLY A 256 -16.36 15.21 -0.69
N LEU A 257 -15.63 14.23 -0.16
CA LEU A 257 -15.25 14.20 1.26
C LEU A 257 -14.36 15.41 1.63
N PHE A 258 -13.46 15.81 0.74
CA PHE A 258 -12.62 16.98 0.96
C PHE A 258 -13.45 18.27 1.01
N CYS A 259 -14.33 18.50 0.04
CA CYS A 259 -15.24 19.64 0.02
C CYS A 259 -16.13 19.67 1.26
N MET A 260 -16.69 18.53 1.66
CA MET A 260 -17.50 18.42 2.87
C MET A 260 -16.72 18.79 4.13
N SER A 261 -15.48 18.34 4.27
CA SER A 261 -14.63 18.69 5.41
C SER A 261 -14.27 20.18 5.45
N VAL A 262 -14.08 20.83 4.30
CA VAL A 262 -13.87 22.28 4.21
C VAL A 262 -15.12 23.04 4.65
N VAL A 263 -16.31 22.63 4.19
CA VAL A 263 -17.60 23.25 4.57
C VAL A 263 -17.83 23.16 6.07
N LEU A 264 -17.52 22.01 6.70
CA LEU A 264 -17.63 21.84 8.15
C LEU A 264 -16.70 22.79 8.92
N ILE A 265 -15.46 22.99 8.45
CA ILE A 265 -14.49 23.91 9.08
C ILE A 265 -14.93 25.36 8.93
N VAL A 266 -15.38 25.77 7.73
CA VAL A 266 -15.84 27.16 7.48
C VAL A 266 -17.11 27.46 8.25
N GLY A 267 -18.04 26.49 8.35
CA GLY A 267 -19.28 26.64 9.11
C GLY A 267 -19.08 26.82 10.63
N GLU A 268 -17.92 26.42 11.18
CA GLU A 268 -17.57 26.72 12.58
C GLU A 268 -16.90 28.09 12.75
N CYS A 269 -16.40 28.68 11.69
CA CYS A 269 -15.73 29.97 11.73
C CYS A 269 -16.68 31.17 11.51
N ILE A 270 -17.93 30.92 11.03
CA ILE A 270 -19.00 31.90 10.84
C ILE A 270 -19.96 31.87 12.04
#